data_643a38c036af0c9609c76186b5791db8
#
_entry.id   643a38c036af0c9609c76186b5791db8
#
_cell.length_a   1.000
_cell.length_b   1.000
_cell.length_c   1.000
_cell.angle_alpha   90.00
_cell.angle_beta   90.00
_cell.angle_gamma   90.00
#
_symmetry.space_group_name_H-M   'P 1'
#
loop_
_entity.id
_entity.type
_entity.pdbx_description
1 polymer ?
#
loop_
_entity_poly.entity_id
_entity_poly.type
_entity_poly.pdbx_seq_one_letter_code
_entity_poly.pdbx_strand_id
1 'polypeptide(L)'
;LETGEDILFNWYDAAKGNCKKKDAVYDTLYKGVSLLPAPKSTEELTYDEFYELILSFESSYDYILFDAENCGTAFDFAAKICDKAIIVTTPDAVSLRSAFDKAEKIRPLSDEARLIVNKVIRSEMEEGRQTKLNDCVDISSVKLLGVVPYDSSAMNLSEGGRLSGFIGSAFSRIAERLLGKNVPFSPKYF
;
A
#
# COMPACT_ATOMS: atom_id res chain seq x y z
N LEU A 1 -2.88 -11.98 -0.03
CA LEU A 1 -3.60 -12.33 -1.26
C LEU A 1 -3.60 -13.84 -1.43
N GLU A 2 -4.78 -14.42 -1.69
CA GLU A 2 -4.91 -15.85 -1.93
C GLU A 2 -4.67 -16.15 -3.40
N THR A 3 -3.87 -17.19 -3.66
CA THR A 3 -3.63 -17.73 -5.00
C THR A 3 -4.31 -19.09 -5.09
N GLY A 4 -4.79 -19.47 -6.28
CA GLY A 4 -5.35 -20.80 -6.51
C GLY A 4 -4.28 -21.90 -6.68
N GLU A 5 -3.01 -21.55 -6.58
CA GLU A 5 -1.86 -22.42 -6.88
C GLU A 5 -0.86 -22.39 -5.72
N ASP A 6 -0.06 -23.47 -5.61
CA ASP A 6 1.06 -23.52 -4.67
C ASP A 6 2.18 -22.58 -5.11
N ILE A 7 2.64 -21.74 -4.18
CA ILE A 7 3.76 -20.81 -4.42
C ILE A 7 5.08 -21.57 -4.39
N LEU A 8 5.70 -21.72 -5.55
CA LEU A 8 6.98 -22.42 -5.72
C LEU A 8 8.16 -21.45 -5.78
N PHE A 9 7.98 -20.31 -6.44
CA PHE A 9 9.01 -19.30 -6.66
C PHE A 9 8.57 -17.95 -6.10
N ASN A 10 9.53 -17.08 -5.87
CA ASN A 10 9.33 -15.75 -5.35
C ASN A 10 10.16 -14.71 -6.14
N TRP A 11 10.10 -13.42 -5.77
CA TRP A 11 10.81 -12.37 -6.49
C TRP A 11 12.35 -12.53 -6.44
N TYR A 12 12.89 -13.14 -5.38
CA TYR A 12 14.32 -13.42 -5.30
C TYR A 12 14.75 -14.46 -6.33
N ASP A 13 13.99 -15.56 -6.46
CA ASP A 13 14.27 -16.60 -7.47
C ASP A 13 14.23 -16.02 -8.88
N ALA A 14 13.24 -15.16 -9.15
CA ALA A 14 13.12 -14.49 -10.44
C ALA A 14 14.26 -13.51 -10.71
N ALA A 15 14.70 -12.75 -9.71
CA ALA A 15 15.80 -11.78 -9.83
C ALA A 15 17.14 -12.48 -10.02
N LYS A 16 17.38 -13.60 -9.34
CA LYS A 16 18.62 -14.40 -9.48
C LYS A 16 18.63 -15.31 -10.73
N GLY A 17 17.53 -15.38 -11.47
CA GLY A 17 17.43 -16.25 -12.66
C GLY A 17 17.26 -17.73 -12.34
N ASN A 18 16.88 -18.07 -11.12
CA ASN A 18 16.58 -19.45 -10.71
C ASN A 18 15.33 -20.01 -11.40
N CYS A 19 14.45 -19.11 -11.86
CA CYS A 19 13.26 -19.42 -12.66
C CYS A 19 13.04 -18.35 -13.73
N LYS A 20 12.10 -18.59 -14.65
CA LYS A 20 11.65 -17.52 -15.54
C LYS A 20 10.82 -16.53 -14.73
N LYS A 21 11.00 -15.21 -14.97
CA LYS A 21 10.30 -14.15 -14.23
C LYS A 21 8.78 -14.35 -14.16
N LYS A 22 8.16 -14.81 -15.26
CA LYS A 22 6.72 -15.12 -15.32
C LYS A 22 6.29 -16.29 -14.43
N ASP A 23 7.19 -17.23 -14.14
CA ASP A 23 6.88 -18.43 -13.37
C ASP A 23 6.87 -18.13 -11.86
N ALA A 24 7.34 -16.94 -11.45
CA ALA A 24 7.25 -16.43 -10.08
C ALA A 24 6.04 -15.50 -9.86
N VAL A 25 5.24 -15.24 -10.89
CA VAL A 25 4.03 -14.40 -10.81
C VAL A 25 2.80 -15.29 -10.83
N TYR A 26 1.96 -15.15 -9.85
CA TYR A 26 0.78 -15.98 -9.64
C TYR A 26 -0.51 -15.17 -9.83
N ASP A 27 -1.48 -15.76 -10.49
CA ASP A 27 -2.83 -15.17 -10.56
C ASP A 27 -3.50 -15.28 -9.20
N THR A 28 -4.21 -14.23 -8.82
CA THR A 28 -4.99 -14.22 -7.58
C THR A 28 -6.47 -14.47 -7.87
N LEU A 29 -7.27 -14.70 -6.84
CA LEU A 29 -8.73 -14.78 -6.95
C LEU A 29 -9.37 -13.47 -7.42
N TYR A 30 -8.61 -12.36 -7.46
CA TYR A 30 -9.08 -11.06 -7.92
C TYR A 30 -8.68 -10.83 -9.38
N LYS A 31 -9.66 -10.76 -10.27
CA LYS A 31 -9.42 -10.54 -11.70
C LYS A 31 -8.56 -9.31 -11.97
N GLY A 32 -7.43 -9.51 -12.69
CA GLY A 32 -6.50 -8.45 -13.05
C GLY A 32 -5.51 -8.10 -11.93
N VAL A 33 -5.45 -8.91 -10.89
CA VAL A 33 -4.46 -8.78 -9.82
C VAL A 33 -3.59 -10.02 -9.79
N SER A 34 -2.29 -9.85 -9.99
CA SER A 34 -1.29 -10.90 -9.85
C SER A 34 -0.43 -10.67 -8.61
N LEU A 35 0.15 -11.71 -8.08
CA LEU A 35 1.02 -11.69 -6.91
C LEU A 35 2.43 -12.13 -7.29
N LEU A 36 3.43 -11.33 -6.92
CA LEU A 36 4.83 -11.72 -6.91
C LEU A 36 5.26 -11.86 -5.43
N PRO A 37 5.37 -13.08 -4.90
CA PRO A 37 5.61 -13.30 -3.48
C PRO A 37 7.00 -12.86 -3.04
N ALA A 38 7.11 -12.42 -1.79
CA ALA A 38 8.39 -12.18 -1.14
C ALA A 38 9.04 -13.50 -0.67
N PRO A 39 10.38 -13.58 -0.63
CA PRO A 39 11.07 -14.70 -0.03
C PRO A 39 10.83 -14.76 1.49
N LYS A 40 10.88 -15.97 2.06
CA LYS A 40 10.74 -16.19 3.52
C LYS A 40 11.96 -15.72 4.32
N SER A 41 13.11 -15.62 3.68
CA SER A 41 14.37 -15.14 4.27
C SER A 41 14.94 -14.05 3.40
N THR A 42 15.51 -13.00 4.01
CA THR A 42 16.27 -11.98 3.30
C THR A 42 17.62 -12.55 2.88
N GLU A 43 17.68 -13.03 1.66
CA GLU A 43 18.95 -13.31 1.01
C GLU A 43 19.48 -12.04 0.33
N GLU A 44 20.79 -12.00 0.09
CA GLU A 44 21.43 -10.80 -0.49
C GLU A 44 20.97 -10.58 -1.92
N LEU A 45 20.10 -9.59 -2.11
CA LEU A 45 19.74 -9.04 -3.41
C LEU A 45 20.33 -7.64 -3.53
N THR A 46 20.91 -7.33 -4.67
CA THR A 46 21.36 -5.98 -4.95
C THR A 46 20.19 -5.11 -5.45
N TYR A 47 20.35 -3.78 -5.34
CA TYR A 47 19.38 -2.85 -5.91
C TYR A 47 19.21 -3.04 -7.42
N ASP A 48 20.30 -3.26 -8.15
CA ASP A 48 20.27 -3.42 -9.60
C ASP A 48 19.49 -4.67 -10.03
N GLU A 49 19.69 -5.80 -9.33
CA GLU A 49 18.91 -7.03 -9.58
C GLU A 49 17.41 -6.83 -9.33
N PHE A 50 17.06 -6.11 -8.26
CA PHE A 50 15.67 -5.78 -7.96
C PHE A 50 15.08 -4.82 -9.02
N TYR A 51 15.82 -3.79 -9.39
CA TYR A 51 15.41 -2.82 -10.40
C TYR A 51 15.16 -3.47 -11.77
N GLU A 52 16.09 -4.30 -12.25
CA GLU A 52 15.95 -5.04 -13.49
C GLU A 52 14.76 -6.02 -13.48
N LEU A 53 14.48 -6.62 -12.33
CA LEU A 53 13.28 -7.45 -12.16
C LEU A 53 12.02 -6.62 -12.37
N ILE A 54 11.89 -5.49 -11.68
CA ILE A 54 10.71 -4.62 -11.76
C ILE A 54 10.51 -4.03 -13.15
N LEU A 55 11.58 -3.52 -13.77
CA LEU A 55 11.53 -3.02 -15.15
C LEU A 55 10.98 -4.05 -16.13
N SER A 56 11.27 -5.33 -15.90
CA SER A 56 10.79 -6.39 -16.78
C SER A 56 9.27 -6.59 -16.77
N PHE A 57 8.59 -6.07 -15.76
CA PHE A 57 7.13 -6.13 -15.64
C PHE A 57 6.41 -4.83 -16.03
N GLU A 58 7.14 -3.72 -16.20
CA GLU A 58 6.58 -2.39 -16.48
C GLU A 58 5.63 -2.36 -17.69
N SER A 59 5.96 -3.09 -18.76
CA SER A 59 5.10 -3.16 -19.95
C SER A 59 3.90 -4.11 -19.83
N SER A 60 3.83 -4.91 -18.76
CA SER A 60 2.82 -5.96 -18.57
C SER A 60 1.73 -5.57 -17.57
N TYR A 61 1.97 -4.53 -16.76
CA TYR A 61 1.07 -4.10 -15.70
C TYR A 61 0.84 -2.60 -15.73
N ASP A 62 -0.39 -2.16 -15.51
CA ASP A 62 -0.74 -0.73 -15.37
C ASP A 62 -0.20 -0.16 -14.04
N TYR A 63 -0.12 -0.99 -13.00
CA TYR A 63 0.38 -0.64 -11.67
C TYR A 63 1.19 -1.79 -11.06
N ILE A 64 2.30 -1.45 -10.42
CA ILE A 64 3.09 -2.36 -9.59
C ILE A 64 3.03 -1.82 -8.16
N LEU A 65 2.48 -2.60 -7.23
CA LEU A 65 2.32 -2.20 -5.83
C LEU A 65 3.32 -2.96 -4.97
N PHE A 66 4.14 -2.22 -4.24
CA PHE A 66 5.04 -2.77 -3.24
C PHE A 66 4.35 -2.74 -1.88
N ASP A 67 4.01 -3.92 -1.34
CA ASP A 67 3.61 -4.03 0.06
C ASP A 67 4.87 -4.17 0.90
N ALA A 68 5.38 -3.05 1.36
CA ALA A 68 6.65 -2.95 2.07
C ALA A 68 6.44 -2.74 3.57
N GLU A 69 7.17 -3.52 4.36
CA GLU A 69 7.28 -3.27 5.79
C GLU A 69 7.99 -1.93 6.07
N ASN A 70 8.05 -1.54 7.34
CA ASN A 70 8.51 -0.22 7.76
C ASN A 70 10.02 0.01 7.64
N CYS A 71 10.79 -1.03 7.34
CA CYS A 71 12.25 -0.99 7.21
C CYS A 71 12.76 -2.23 6.48
N GLY A 72 14.05 -2.20 6.12
CA GLY A 72 14.75 -3.29 5.48
C GLY A 72 15.01 -3.03 4.00
N THR A 73 15.80 -3.91 3.40
CA THR A 73 16.32 -3.75 2.04
C THR A 73 15.22 -3.59 0.99
N ALA A 74 14.14 -4.37 1.11
CA ALA A 74 13.01 -4.27 0.18
C ALA A 74 12.29 -2.92 0.25
N PHE A 75 12.13 -2.35 1.46
CA PHE A 75 11.60 -1.00 1.65
C PHE A 75 12.49 0.05 0.98
N ASP A 76 13.82 -0.02 1.22
CA ASP A 76 14.77 0.95 0.67
C ASP A 76 14.82 0.88 -0.86
N PHE A 77 14.71 -0.31 -1.43
CA PHE A 77 14.66 -0.50 -2.88
C PHE A 77 13.35 0.03 -3.49
N ALA A 78 12.21 -0.35 -2.92
CA ALA A 78 10.91 0.13 -3.36
C ALA A 78 10.81 1.66 -3.27
N ALA A 79 11.29 2.26 -2.18
CA ALA A 79 11.27 3.72 -2.00
C ALA A 79 12.10 4.49 -3.03
N LYS A 80 13.14 3.86 -3.60
CA LYS A 80 13.99 4.48 -4.64
C LYS A 80 13.37 4.42 -6.04
N ILE A 81 12.51 3.43 -6.31
CA ILE A 81 11.98 3.20 -7.66
C ILE A 81 10.50 3.55 -7.80
N CYS A 82 9.76 3.74 -6.71
CA CYS A 82 8.34 4.04 -6.78
C CYS A 82 8.07 5.48 -7.22
N ASP A 83 7.11 5.68 -8.12
CA ASP A 83 6.62 7.01 -8.49
C ASP A 83 5.87 7.68 -7.36
N LYS A 84 5.18 6.89 -6.53
CA LYS A 84 4.35 7.37 -5.42
C LYS A 84 4.48 6.48 -4.20
N ALA A 85 4.59 7.08 -3.04
CA ALA A 85 4.57 6.39 -1.77
C ALA A 85 3.25 6.65 -1.03
N ILE A 86 2.62 5.58 -0.55
CA ILE A 86 1.38 5.69 0.23
C ILE A 86 1.66 5.23 1.65
N ILE A 87 1.53 6.15 2.59
CA ILE A 87 1.66 5.86 4.02
C ILE A 87 0.26 5.61 4.58
N VAL A 88 0.05 4.41 5.11
CA VAL A 88 -1.20 4.03 5.76
C VAL A 88 -1.01 4.10 7.27
N THR A 89 -1.90 4.81 7.96
CA THR A 89 -1.86 4.98 9.41
C THR A 89 -3.27 4.86 10.01
N THR A 90 -3.35 4.64 11.31
CA THR A 90 -4.58 4.79 12.10
C THR A 90 -4.58 6.13 12.84
N PRO A 91 -5.75 6.69 13.21
CA PRO A 91 -5.84 8.01 13.85
C PRO A 91 -5.53 7.96 15.36
N ASP A 92 -4.36 7.44 15.70
CA ASP A 92 -3.82 7.40 17.06
C ASP A 92 -2.38 7.94 17.09
N ALA A 93 -1.95 8.44 18.23
CA ALA A 93 -0.69 9.15 18.37
C ALA A 93 0.55 8.29 18.02
N VAL A 94 0.53 6.99 18.32
CA VAL A 94 1.67 6.10 18.06
C VAL A 94 1.81 5.83 16.57
N SER A 95 0.70 5.49 15.92
CA SER A 95 0.66 5.23 14.48
C SER A 95 1.00 6.47 13.66
N LEU A 96 0.51 7.65 14.07
CA LEU A 96 0.83 8.92 13.43
C LEU A 96 2.30 9.30 13.55
N ARG A 97 2.92 9.07 14.70
CA ARG A 97 4.37 9.27 14.87
C ARG A 97 5.16 8.34 13.96
N SER A 98 4.78 7.06 13.90
CA SER A 98 5.39 6.11 12.96
C SER A 98 5.20 6.55 11.50
N ALA A 99 4.05 7.12 11.15
CA ALA A 99 3.80 7.66 9.81
C ALA A 99 4.73 8.85 9.48
N PHE A 100 4.96 9.74 10.45
CA PHE A 100 5.94 10.83 10.33
C PHE A 100 7.35 10.31 10.09
N ASP A 101 7.80 9.34 10.91
CA ASP A 101 9.14 8.76 10.79
C ASP A 101 9.36 8.08 9.41
N LYS A 102 8.31 7.45 8.86
CA LYS A 102 8.34 6.89 7.50
C LYS A 102 8.40 7.98 6.44
N ALA A 103 7.61 9.04 6.61
CA ALA A 103 7.62 10.18 5.69
C ALA A 103 8.99 10.83 5.60
N GLU A 104 9.68 10.99 6.74
CA GLU A 104 11.04 11.53 6.78
C GLU A 104 12.05 10.66 6.01
N LYS A 105 11.89 9.33 6.06
CA LYS A 105 12.74 8.40 5.30
C LYS A 105 12.47 8.44 3.80
N ILE A 106 11.20 8.61 3.41
CA ILE A 106 10.78 8.60 2.00
C ILE A 106 11.04 9.95 1.33
N ARG A 107 10.89 11.06 2.03
CA ARG A 107 11.01 12.43 1.48
C ARG A 107 12.27 12.69 0.65
N PRO A 108 13.48 12.20 1.03
CA PRO A 108 14.67 12.36 0.21
C PRO A 108 14.65 11.55 -1.09
N LEU A 109 13.75 10.57 -1.19
CA LEU A 109 13.68 9.61 -2.30
C LEU A 109 12.49 9.87 -3.24
N SER A 110 11.40 10.44 -2.70
CA SER A 110 10.17 10.72 -3.46
C SER A 110 9.42 11.90 -2.84
N ASP A 111 9.09 12.90 -3.65
CA ASP A 111 8.24 14.04 -3.28
C ASP A 111 6.73 13.70 -3.29
N GLU A 112 6.36 12.53 -3.77
CA GLU A 112 4.99 12.09 -3.99
C GLU A 112 4.45 11.18 -2.85
N ALA A 113 4.83 11.47 -1.60
CA ALA A 113 4.23 10.79 -0.45
C ALA A 113 2.78 11.26 -0.20
N ARG A 114 1.89 10.30 0.07
CA ARG A 114 0.47 10.53 0.35
C ARG A 114 0.02 9.73 1.57
N LEU A 115 -0.94 10.28 2.33
CA LEU A 115 -1.46 9.68 3.56
C LEU A 115 -2.84 9.06 3.34
N ILE A 116 -3.01 7.84 3.81
CA ILE A 116 -4.33 7.23 4.03
C ILE A 116 -4.52 7.06 5.54
N VAL A 117 -5.58 7.66 6.08
CA VAL A 117 -6.00 7.44 7.47
C VAL A 117 -7.04 6.32 7.47
N ASN A 118 -6.67 5.19 8.03
CA ASN A 118 -7.48 3.97 8.07
C ASN A 118 -8.17 3.78 9.43
N LYS A 119 -9.23 2.99 9.47
CA LYS A 119 -10.00 2.64 10.67
C LYS A 119 -10.58 3.85 11.41
N VAL A 120 -11.06 4.82 10.64
CA VAL A 120 -11.69 6.02 11.19
C VAL A 120 -13.08 5.71 11.69
N ILE A 121 -13.36 6.10 12.94
CA ILE A 121 -14.69 6.04 13.56
C ILE A 121 -15.09 7.48 13.88
N ARG A 122 -16.07 7.99 13.14
CA ARG A 122 -16.48 9.39 13.22
C ARG A 122 -16.86 9.84 14.65
N SER A 123 -17.67 9.06 15.35
CA SER A 123 -18.06 9.37 16.74
C SER A 123 -16.86 9.47 17.67
N GLU A 124 -15.83 8.63 17.49
CA GLU A 124 -14.62 8.68 18.30
C GLU A 124 -13.74 9.89 18.02
N MET A 125 -13.71 10.36 16.76
CA MET A 125 -13.06 11.62 16.43
C MET A 125 -13.80 12.84 17.03
N GLU A 126 -15.14 12.83 16.96
CA GLU A 126 -15.98 13.89 17.54
C GLU A 126 -15.85 13.96 19.06
N GLU A 127 -15.70 12.82 19.73
CA GLU A 127 -15.51 12.70 21.17
C GLU A 127 -14.04 12.81 21.63
N GLY A 128 -13.09 12.95 20.71
CA GLY A 128 -11.67 13.12 21.01
C GLY A 128 -10.93 11.84 21.40
N ARG A 129 -11.52 10.66 21.18
CA ARG A 129 -10.85 9.37 21.37
C ARG A 129 -9.95 8.98 20.19
N GLN A 130 -10.26 9.48 19.00
CA GLN A 130 -9.39 9.42 17.84
C GLN A 130 -8.89 10.82 17.47
N THR A 131 -7.69 10.91 16.92
CA THR A 131 -7.10 12.16 16.44
C THR A 131 -7.89 12.69 15.24
N LYS A 132 -8.20 13.97 15.22
CA LYS A 132 -8.91 14.61 14.10
C LYS A 132 -8.08 14.56 12.80
N LEU A 133 -8.75 14.52 11.65
CA LEU A 133 -8.06 14.38 10.36
C LEU A 133 -7.04 15.48 10.08
N ASN A 134 -7.34 16.74 10.43
CA ASN A 134 -6.39 17.83 10.26
C ASN A 134 -5.13 17.60 11.10
N ASP A 135 -5.31 17.18 12.36
CA ASP A 135 -4.19 16.88 13.24
C ASP A 135 -3.40 15.64 12.73
N CYS A 136 -4.07 14.66 12.11
CA CYS A 136 -3.38 13.53 11.46
C CYS A 136 -2.45 14.00 10.35
N VAL A 137 -2.91 14.94 9.51
CA VAL A 137 -2.11 15.53 8.43
C VAL A 137 -0.94 16.34 8.99
N ASP A 138 -1.22 17.17 10.00
CA ASP A 138 -0.20 18.04 10.62
C ASP A 138 0.89 17.21 11.31
N ILE A 139 0.50 16.19 12.09
CA ILE A 139 1.45 15.31 12.80
C ILE A 139 2.29 14.51 11.83
N SER A 140 1.68 13.91 10.80
CA SER A 140 2.40 13.08 9.82
C SER A 140 3.21 13.92 8.82
N SER A 141 2.89 15.20 8.66
CA SER A 141 3.45 16.10 7.64
C SER A 141 3.30 15.56 6.20
N VAL A 142 2.23 14.78 5.94
CA VAL A 142 1.97 14.15 4.65
C VAL A 142 0.58 14.54 4.14
N LYS A 143 0.48 14.85 2.84
CA LYS A 143 -0.79 15.23 2.21
C LYS A 143 -1.78 14.07 2.22
N LEU A 144 -3.01 14.34 2.66
CA LEU A 144 -4.08 13.35 2.71
C LEU A 144 -4.49 12.90 1.28
N LEU A 145 -4.49 11.60 1.07
CA LEU A 145 -5.02 10.93 -0.13
C LEU A 145 -6.42 10.40 0.12
N GLY A 146 -6.64 9.82 1.29
CA GLY A 146 -7.92 9.21 1.60
C GLY A 146 -8.16 8.89 3.07
N VAL A 147 -9.42 8.63 3.34
CA VAL A 147 -9.92 8.21 4.65
C VAL A 147 -10.71 6.94 4.45
N VAL A 148 -10.37 5.91 5.21
CA VAL A 148 -11.05 4.62 5.18
C VAL A 148 -11.75 4.43 6.53
N PRO A 149 -13.09 4.31 6.55
CA PRO A 149 -13.83 4.09 7.78
C PRO A 149 -13.53 2.70 8.38
N TYR A 150 -13.69 2.59 9.68
CA TYR A 150 -13.68 1.29 10.34
C TYR A 150 -14.95 0.52 9.98
N ASP A 151 -14.78 -0.73 9.57
CA ASP A 151 -15.87 -1.65 9.31
C ASP A 151 -15.43 -3.06 9.74
N SER A 152 -16.12 -3.62 10.70
CA SER A 152 -15.81 -4.96 11.21
C SER A 152 -16.00 -6.05 10.15
N SER A 153 -16.86 -5.84 9.16
CA SER A 153 -17.08 -6.80 8.07
C SER A 153 -15.86 -6.94 7.15
N ALA A 154 -15.03 -5.90 7.06
CA ALA A 154 -13.80 -5.94 6.28
C ALA A 154 -12.73 -6.89 6.86
N MET A 155 -12.85 -7.26 8.15
CA MET A 155 -11.94 -8.22 8.78
C MET A 155 -12.19 -9.66 8.31
N ASN A 156 -13.35 -9.92 7.74
CA ASN A 156 -13.79 -11.24 7.26
C ASN A 156 -13.83 -11.31 5.73
N LEU A 157 -13.09 -10.44 5.03
CA LEU A 157 -12.91 -10.53 3.58
C LEU A 157 -12.05 -11.75 3.25
N SER A 158 -12.63 -12.93 3.42
CA SER A 158 -12.09 -14.18 2.89
C SER A 158 -12.58 -14.37 1.44
N GLU A 159 -11.68 -14.95 0.62
CA GLU A 159 -12.00 -15.59 -0.65
C GLU A 159 -12.78 -14.72 -1.68
N GLY A 160 -12.11 -13.76 -2.28
CA GLY A 160 -12.67 -13.03 -3.45
C GLY A 160 -13.81 -12.07 -3.12
N GLY A 161 -14.01 -11.76 -1.84
CA GLY A 161 -15.04 -10.82 -1.39
C GLY A 161 -14.82 -9.41 -1.95
N ARG A 162 -15.91 -8.77 -2.41
CA ARG A 162 -15.84 -7.37 -2.84
C ARG A 162 -16.02 -6.46 -1.64
N LEU A 163 -15.13 -5.47 -1.51
CA LEU A 163 -15.34 -4.34 -0.62
C LEU A 163 -16.63 -3.62 -1.06
N SER A 164 -17.61 -3.58 -0.18
CA SER A 164 -18.91 -2.94 -0.41
C SER A 164 -19.12 -1.75 0.52
N GLY A 165 -20.20 -1.01 0.30
CA GLY A 165 -20.60 0.08 1.18
C GLY A 165 -19.58 1.22 1.27
N PHE A 166 -19.37 1.72 2.48
CA PHE A 166 -18.51 2.87 2.72
C PHE A 166 -17.02 2.61 2.43
N ILE A 167 -16.52 1.41 2.74
CA ILE A 167 -15.13 1.02 2.45
C ILE A 167 -14.89 0.98 0.94
N GLY A 168 -15.72 0.28 0.17
CA GLY A 168 -15.59 0.22 -1.28
C GLY A 168 -15.61 1.61 -1.91
N SER A 169 -16.51 2.48 -1.43
CA SER A 169 -16.57 3.88 -1.86
C SER A 169 -15.32 4.68 -1.47
N ALA A 170 -14.72 4.41 -0.31
CA ALA A 170 -13.49 5.07 0.12
C ALA A 170 -12.33 4.71 -0.79
N PHE A 171 -12.13 3.42 -1.10
CA PHE A 171 -11.08 2.97 -2.01
C PHE A 171 -11.30 3.46 -3.44
N SER A 172 -12.54 3.51 -3.94
CA SER A 172 -12.83 4.09 -5.26
C SER A 172 -12.39 5.55 -5.35
N ARG A 173 -12.68 6.36 -4.33
CA ARG A 173 -12.24 7.77 -4.27
C ARG A 173 -10.73 7.91 -4.14
N ILE A 174 -10.06 7.02 -3.40
CA ILE A 174 -8.60 6.98 -3.31
C ILE A 174 -8.02 6.70 -4.70
N ALA A 175 -8.52 5.68 -5.39
CA ALA A 175 -8.08 5.33 -6.74
C ALA A 175 -8.29 6.51 -7.73
N GLU A 176 -9.45 7.17 -7.69
CA GLU A 176 -9.69 8.34 -8.54
C GLU A 176 -8.71 9.49 -8.29
N ARG A 177 -8.34 9.76 -7.02
CA ARG A 177 -7.33 10.77 -6.69
C ARG A 177 -5.93 10.34 -7.14
N LEU A 178 -5.58 9.07 -7.06
CA LEU A 178 -4.32 8.53 -7.61
C LEU A 178 -4.24 8.74 -9.11
N LEU A 179 -5.37 8.65 -9.82
CA LEU A 179 -5.52 8.96 -11.25
C LEU A 179 -5.54 10.47 -11.56
N GLY A 180 -5.34 11.34 -10.57
CA GLY A 180 -5.30 12.79 -10.74
C GLY A 180 -6.66 13.47 -10.80
N LYS A 181 -7.77 12.75 -10.54
CA LYS A 181 -9.09 13.38 -10.49
C LYS A 181 -9.26 14.21 -9.22
N ASN A 182 -9.90 15.38 -9.37
CA ASN A 182 -10.24 16.22 -8.23
C ASN A 182 -11.51 15.69 -7.53
N VAL A 183 -11.32 14.80 -6.55
CA VAL A 183 -12.41 14.23 -5.73
C VAL A 183 -12.40 14.92 -4.36
N PRO A 184 -13.43 15.67 -3.99
CA PRO A 184 -13.46 16.41 -2.73
C PRO A 184 -13.51 15.47 -1.52
N PHE A 185 -12.93 15.91 -0.41
CA PHE A 185 -13.12 15.28 0.89
C PHE A 185 -14.46 15.75 1.48
N SER A 186 -15.30 14.81 1.88
CA SER A 186 -16.57 15.12 2.52
C SER A 186 -16.77 14.28 3.78
N PRO A 187 -17.18 14.89 4.91
CA PRO A 187 -17.51 14.16 6.13
C PRO A 187 -18.64 13.13 5.99
N LYS A 188 -19.39 13.18 4.91
CA LYS A 188 -20.46 12.21 4.62
C LYS A 188 -19.95 10.82 4.26
N TYR A 189 -18.64 10.68 4.05
CA TYR A 189 -18.04 9.46 3.52
C TYR A 189 -17.22 8.66 4.53
N PHE A 190 -17.22 9.09 5.80
CA PHE A 190 -16.57 8.39 6.91
C PHE A 190 -17.19 8.77 8.26
#